data_37871be49d428605cc796bf28494da19
#
_entry.id   37871be49d428605cc796bf28494da19
#
_cell.length_a   1.000
_cell.length_b   1.000
_cell.length_c   1.000
_cell.angle_alpha   90.00
_cell.angle_beta   90.00
_cell.angle_gamma   90.00
#
_symmetry.space_group_name_H-M   'P 1'
#
loop_
_entity.id
_entity.type
_entity.pdbx_description
1 polymer ?
#
loop_
_entity_poly.entity_id
_entity_poly.type
_entity_poly.pdbx_seq_one_letter_code
_entity_poly.pdbx_strand_id
1 'polypeptide(L)'
;MASFHVIEHVDSPRSFVCAAAERLKPGGLLVIETPNIDSLPFKLLKSRWRQFIPEHYFFFNPETITQLLAQHGLKIDSIRTIGKYASVDLIMNRLGRYVSWLPNVNGFSQLTFRVNPLDIMLVFATKSS
;
A
#
# COMPACT_ATOMS: atom_id res chain seq x y z
N MET A 1 12.46 10.87 -5.57
CA MET A 1 11.71 11.06 -4.30
C MET A 1 10.97 9.78 -3.96
N ALA A 2 10.86 9.41 -2.67
CA ALA A 2 10.08 8.24 -2.27
C ALA A 2 9.20 8.57 -1.06
N SER A 3 8.01 7.97 -1.01
CA SER A 3 7.00 8.13 0.04
C SER A 3 6.38 6.77 0.33
N PHE A 4 6.50 6.31 1.57
CA PHE A 4 6.03 5.00 2.00
C PHE A 4 4.98 5.17 3.11
N HIS A 5 3.75 4.75 2.84
CA HIS A 5 2.63 4.86 3.78
C HIS A 5 2.41 6.29 4.31
N VAL A 6 2.34 7.27 3.42
CA VAL A 6 2.11 8.69 3.77
C VAL A 6 0.85 9.24 3.11
N ILE A 7 0.65 8.95 1.81
CA ILE A 7 -0.41 9.57 1.01
C ILE A 7 -1.82 9.26 1.52
N GLU A 8 -1.99 8.13 2.21
CA GLU A 8 -3.25 7.74 2.85
C GLU A 8 -3.57 8.49 4.15
N HIS A 9 -2.56 9.15 4.75
CA HIS A 9 -2.67 9.86 6.04
C HIS A 9 -2.73 11.38 5.92
N VAL A 10 -2.48 11.93 4.73
CA VAL A 10 -2.45 13.40 4.55
C VAL A 10 -3.86 13.96 4.42
N ASP A 11 -4.05 15.22 4.83
CA ASP A 11 -5.33 15.93 4.72
C ASP A 11 -5.75 16.13 3.25
N SER A 12 -4.78 16.28 2.34
CA SER A 12 -5.02 16.46 0.91
C SER A 12 -3.98 15.73 0.06
N PRO A 13 -4.31 14.55 -0.48
CA PRO A 13 -3.46 13.85 -1.44
C PRO A 13 -3.09 14.68 -2.67
N ARG A 14 -4.02 15.52 -3.13
CA ARG A 14 -3.77 16.45 -4.25
C ARG A 14 -2.65 17.43 -3.93
N SER A 15 -2.71 18.09 -2.77
CA SER A 15 -1.67 19.03 -2.34
C SER A 15 -0.33 18.34 -2.11
N PHE A 16 -0.35 17.12 -1.57
CA PHE A 16 0.85 16.30 -1.40
C PHE A 16 1.51 15.99 -2.74
N VAL A 17 0.74 15.53 -3.73
CA VAL A 17 1.27 15.19 -5.07
C VAL A 17 1.74 16.45 -5.81
N CYS A 18 1.02 17.57 -5.70
CA CYS A 18 1.43 18.86 -6.25
C CYS A 18 2.80 19.28 -5.72
N ALA A 19 2.97 19.29 -4.40
CA ALA A 19 4.24 19.64 -3.76
C ALA A 19 5.39 18.69 -4.12
N ALA A 20 5.09 17.40 -4.28
CA ALA A 20 6.08 16.41 -4.73
C ALA A 20 6.49 16.66 -6.19
N ALA A 21 5.53 16.92 -7.07
CA ALA A 21 5.78 17.22 -8.48
C ALA A 21 6.59 18.50 -8.67
N GLU A 22 6.31 19.55 -7.90
CA GLU A 22 7.09 20.81 -7.94
C GLU A 22 8.56 20.61 -7.58
N ARG A 23 8.84 19.74 -6.59
CA ARG A 23 10.23 19.46 -6.15
C ARG A 23 11.00 18.52 -7.07
N LEU A 24 10.33 17.80 -7.95
CA LEU A 24 10.97 16.94 -8.92
C LEU A 24 11.45 17.73 -10.14
N LYS A 25 12.65 17.43 -10.58
CA LYS A 25 13.15 17.89 -11.89
C LYS A 25 12.42 17.15 -13.03
N PRO A 26 12.33 17.71 -14.24
CA PRO A 26 11.90 16.95 -15.41
C PRO A 26 12.65 15.61 -15.50
N GLY A 27 11.95 14.52 -15.76
CA GLY A 27 12.49 13.15 -15.72
C GLY A 27 12.73 12.59 -14.31
N GLY A 28 12.44 13.35 -13.25
CA GLY A 28 12.60 12.90 -11.87
C GLY A 28 11.59 11.81 -11.48
N LEU A 29 12.04 10.81 -10.75
CA LEU A 29 11.25 9.66 -10.31
C LEU A 29 10.56 9.92 -8.97
N LEU A 30 9.25 9.66 -8.90
CA LEU A 30 8.46 9.56 -7.68
C LEU A 30 8.09 8.08 -7.43
N VAL A 31 8.32 7.61 -6.22
CA VAL A 31 7.90 6.28 -5.78
C VAL A 31 6.93 6.43 -4.61
N ILE A 32 5.74 5.85 -4.73
CA ILE A 32 4.70 5.87 -3.68
C ILE A 32 4.35 4.43 -3.30
N GLU A 33 4.39 4.13 -2.00
CA GLU A 33 3.83 2.91 -1.43
C GLU A 33 2.55 3.25 -0.69
N THR A 34 1.43 2.58 -1.02
CA THR A 34 0.13 2.79 -0.39
C THR A 34 -0.74 1.53 -0.47
N PRO A 35 -1.72 1.35 0.45
CA PRO A 35 -2.69 0.26 0.37
C PRO A 35 -3.51 0.28 -0.92
N ASN A 36 -3.85 -0.91 -1.43
CA ASN A 36 -4.65 -1.10 -2.63
C ASN A 36 -6.03 -1.66 -2.28
N ILE A 37 -7.10 -0.86 -2.48
CA ILE A 37 -8.47 -1.29 -2.22
C ILE A 37 -9.04 -2.25 -3.28
N ASP A 38 -8.37 -2.42 -4.41
CA ASP A 38 -8.75 -3.45 -5.39
C ASP A 38 -8.13 -4.83 -5.08
N SER A 39 -7.42 -4.92 -3.95
CA SER A 39 -6.80 -6.16 -3.52
C SER A 39 -7.83 -7.23 -3.13
N LEU A 40 -7.48 -8.49 -3.34
CA LEU A 40 -8.31 -9.62 -2.93
C LEU A 40 -8.60 -9.61 -1.41
N PRO A 41 -7.62 -9.33 -0.51
CA PRO A 41 -7.89 -9.21 0.92
C PRO A 41 -8.95 -8.15 1.24
N PHE A 42 -8.94 -7.00 0.59
CA PHE A 42 -9.99 -6.00 0.81
C PHE A 42 -11.35 -6.50 0.33
N LYS A 43 -11.44 -7.11 -0.86
CA LYS A 43 -12.70 -7.63 -1.42
C LYS A 43 -13.34 -8.69 -0.52
N LEU A 44 -12.53 -9.52 0.15
CA LEU A 44 -13.00 -10.56 1.06
C LEU A 44 -13.30 -10.04 2.47
N LEU A 45 -12.44 -9.20 3.04
CA LEU A 45 -12.50 -8.81 4.44
C LEU A 45 -13.28 -7.51 4.68
N LYS A 46 -13.45 -6.66 3.64
CA LYS A 46 -14.17 -5.38 3.75
C LYS A 46 -13.67 -4.54 4.93
N SER A 47 -14.55 -4.20 5.88
CA SER A 47 -14.23 -3.43 7.08
C SER A 47 -13.26 -4.13 8.04
N ARG A 48 -13.05 -5.45 7.89
CA ARG A 48 -12.07 -6.22 8.67
C ARG A 48 -10.69 -6.27 8.03
N TRP A 49 -10.51 -5.64 6.86
CA TRP A 49 -9.22 -5.56 6.23
C TRP A 49 -8.24 -4.77 7.12
N ARG A 50 -7.03 -5.30 7.27
CA ARG A 50 -6.00 -4.79 8.20
C ARG A 50 -5.58 -3.32 7.95
N GLN A 51 -5.78 -2.82 6.73
CA GLN A 51 -5.47 -1.45 6.35
C GLN A 51 -6.66 -0.50 6.56
N PHE A 52 -7.80 -1.02 6.95
CA PHE A 52 -8.99 -0.21 7.26
C PHE A 52 -8.91 0.27 8.71
N ILE A 53 -8.07 1.28 8.94
CA ILE A 53 -7.81 1.89 10.25
C ILE A 53 -8.25 3.36 10.24
N PRO A 54 -8.60 3.95 11.40
CA PRO A 54 -9.09 5.33 11.49
C PRO A 54 -8.12 6.38 10.94
N GLU A 55 -6.83 6.11 10.95
CA GLU A 55 -5.77 7.01 10.49
C GLU A 55 -5.59 7.01 8.96
N HIS A 56 -6.21 6.08 8.23
CA HIS A 56 -6.23 6.05 6.78
C HIS A 56 -7.44 6.82 6.27
N TYR A 57 -7.27 8.08 5.90
CA TYR A 57 -8.33 8.95 5.39
C TYR A 57 -8.63 8.68 3.92
N PHE A 58 -7.64 8.23 3.16
CA PHE A 58 -7.75 7.98 1.72
C PHE A 58 -7.33 6.57 1.37
N PHE A 59 -8.05 5.99 0.42
CA PHE A 59 -7.76 4.69 -0.13
C PHE A 59 -7.66 4.79 -1.64
N PHE A 60 -6.64 4.15 -2.19
CA PHE A 60 -6.34 4.19 -3.62
C PHE A 60 -6.44 2.81 -4.26
N ASN A 61 -6.78 2.81 -5.54
CA ASN A 61 -6.55 1.70 -6.44
C ASN A 61 -5.63 2.17 -7.59
N PRO A 62 -5.18 1.26 -8.48
CA PRO A 62 -4.33 1.63 -9.61
C PRO A 62 -4.89 2.75 -10.49
N GLU A 63 -6.21 2.78 -10.69
CA GLU A 63 -6.86 3.79 -11.52
C GLU A 63 -6.86 5.17 -10.84
N THR A 64 -7.32 5.26 -9.60
CA THR A 64 -7.44 6.53 -8.88
C THR A 64 -6.08 7.17 -8.60
N ILE A 65 -5.05 6.37 -8.27
CA ILE A 65 -3.71 6.92 -8.08
C ILE A 65 -3.10 7.40 -9.41
N THR A 66 -3.36 6.70 -10.52
CA THR A 66 -2.92 7.11 -11.85
C THR A 66 -3.55 8.45 -12.25
N GLN A 67 -4.86 8.59 -12.06
CA GLN A 67 -5.56 9.84 -12.36
C GLN A 67 -5.03 11.00 -11.52
N LEU A 68 -4.81 10.78 -10.22
CA LEU A 68 -4.26 11.79 -9.33
C LEU A 68 -2.87 12.25 -9.78
N LEU A 69 -1.98 11.33 -10.09
CA LEU A 69 -0.61 11.65 -10.52
C LEU A 69 -0.58 12.34 -11.88
N ALA A 70 -1.41 11.88 -12.82
CA ALA A 70 -1.50 12.47 -14.16
C ALA A 70 -1.94 13.94 -14.13
N GLN A 71 -2.84 14.35 -13.22
CA GLN A 71 -3.28 15.72 -13.03
C GLN A 71 -2.14 16.69 -12.66
N HIS A 72 -1.01 16.16 -12.16
CA HIS A 72 0.16 16.92 -11.74
C HIS A 72 1.40 16.67 -12.63
N GLY A 73 1.18 16.20 -13.86
CA GLY A 73 2.26 15.99 -14.83
C GLY A 73 3.20 14.83 -14.49
N LEU A 74 2.72 13.85 -13.71
CA LEU A 74 3.44 12.63 -13.36
C LEU A 74 2.89 11.46 -14.17
N LYS A 75 3.73 10.86 -14.99
CA LYS A 75 3.38 9.69 -15.81
C LYS A 75 3.73 8.41 -15.07
N ILE A 76 2.80 7.49 -14.96
CA ILE A 76 3.04 6.17 -14.38
C ILE A 76 3.96 5.34 -15.30
N ASP A 77 5.04 4.84 -14.74
CA ASP A 77 5.93 3.90 -15.41
C ASP A 77 5.55 2.45 -15.09
N SER A 78 5.26 2.17 -13.81
CA SER A 78 4.79 0.85 -13.40
C SER A 78 4.08 0.91 -12.03
N ILE A 79 3.16 -0.04 -11.82
CA ILE A 79 2.55 -0.33 -10.52
C ILE A 79 2.84 -1.79 -10.20
N ARG A 80 3.40 -2.06 -9.03
CA ARG A 80 3.77 -3.41 -8.58
C ARG A 80 3.15 -3.69 -7.22
N THR A 81 2.78 -4.93 -6.98
CA THR A 81 2.37 -5.38 -5.64
C THR A 81 3.59 -5.82 -4.85
N ILE A 82 3.61 -5.49 -3.56
CA ILE A 82 4.73 -5.82 -2.68
C ILE A 82 4.34 -6.95 -1.74
N GLY A 83 5.17 -8.02 -1.72
CA GLY A 83 5.12 -9.05 -0.70
C GLY A 83 5.99 -8.66 0.51
N LYS A 84 5.47 -8.93 1.71
CA LYS A 84 6.23 -8.79 2.96
C LYS A 84 6.62 -10.17 3.48
N TYR A 85 7.78 -10.27 4.14
CA TYR A 85 8.12 -11.45 4.90
C TYR A 85 7.27 -11.50 6.16
N ALA A 86 6.66 -12.62 6.43
CA ALA A 86 5.90 -12.85 7.64
C ALA A 86 6.34 -14.17 8.28
N SER A 87 6.52 -14.17 9.59
CA SER A 87 6.74 -15.43 10.34
C SER A 87 5.44 -16.24 10.41
N VAL A 88 5.56 -17.54 10.56
CA VAL A 88 4.41 -18.44 10.77
C VAL A 88 3.59 -17.97 11.98
N ASP A 89 4.26 -17.60 13.07
CA ASP A 89 3.59 -17.08 14.28
C ASP A 89 2.75 -15.85 13.99
N LEU A 90 3.26 -14.91 13.20
CA LEU A 90 2.53 -13.71 12.82
C LEU A 90 1.29 -14.03 11.98
N ILE A 91 1.42 -14.99 11.06
CA ILE A 91 0.31 -15.43 10.20
C ILE A 91 -0.75 -16.13 11.05
N MET A 92 -0.35 -17.07 11.91
CA MET A 92 -1.26 -17.83 12.76
C MET A 92 -1.96 -16.95 13.79
N ASN A 93 -1.25 -16.02 14.44
CA ASN A 93 -1.84 -15.05 15.38
C ASN A 93 -2.83 -14.09 14.68
N ARG A 94 -2.61 -13.77 13.40
CA ARG A 94 -3.57 -12.96 12.62
C ARG A 94 -4.79 -13.77 12.20
N LEU A 95 -4.60 -15.02 11.78
CA LEU A 95 -5.70 -15.94 11.46
C LEU A 95 -6.54 -16.26 12.71
N GLY A 96 -5.91 -16.44 13.88
CA GLY A 96 -6.61 -16.69 15.14
C GLY A 96 -7.57 -15.57 15.56
N ARG A 97 -7.38 -14.32 15.06
CA ARG A 97 -8.36 -13.24 15.25
C ARG A 97 -9.64 -13.40 14.45
N TYR A 98 -9.60 -14.19 13.39
CA TYR A 98 -10.76 -14.46 12.52
C TYR A 98 -11.37 -15.84 12.77
N VAL A 99 -10.61 -16.74 13.37
CA VAL A 99 -10.99 -18.14 13.55
C VAL A 99 -10.62 -18.56 14.98
N SER A 100 -11.58 -18.54 15.88
CA SER A 100 -11.39 -18.72 17.33
C SER A 100 -10.94 -20.13 17.77
N TRP A 101 -10.98 -21.12 16.88
CA TRP A 101 -10.57 -22.50 17.19
C TRP A 101 -9.11 -22.82 16.78
N LEU A 102 -8.42 -21.89 16.13
CA LEU A 102 -7.01 -22.11 15.76
C LEU A 102 -6.12 -22.10 17.00
N PRO A 103 -5.26 -23.12 17.18
CA PRO A 103 -4.35 -23.17 18.31
C PRO A 103 -3.35 -22.00 18.23
N ASN A 104 -3.06 -21.43 19.40
CA ASN A 104 -2.02 -20.42 19.53
C ASN A 104 -0.66 -21.11 19.38
N VAL A 105 -0.04 -20.94 18.23
CA VAL A 105 1.22 -21.59 17.88
C VAL A 105 2.36 -20.66 18.24
N ASN A 106 2.95 -20.86 19.42
CA ASN A 106 4.17 -20.17 19.84
C ASN A 106 5.37 -21.05 19.55
N GLY A 107 6.39 -20.55 18.87
CA GLY A 107 7.67 -21.24 18.68
C GLY A 107 8.16 -21.41 17.26
N PHE A 108 7.41 -20.99 16.24
CA PHE A 108 7.81 -21.04 14.83
C PHE A 108 8.30 -19.70 14.27
N SER A 109 8.77 -18.80 15.15
CA SER A 109 9.27 -17.45 14.78
C SER A 109 10.44 -17.45 13.79
N GLN A 110 11.16 -18.57 13.73
CA GLN A 110 12.30 -18.77 12.81
C GLN A 110 11.87 -19.06 11.37
N LEU A 111 10.65 -19.54 11.14
CA LEU A 111 10.13 -19.82 9.82
C LEU A 111 9.45 -18.58 9.24
N THR A 112 10.13 -17.90 8.33
CA THR A 112 9.60 -16.74 7.62
C THR A 112 9.29 -17.10 6.17
N PHE A 113 8.09 -16.76 5.74
CA PHE A 113 7.66 -16.91 4.35
C PHE A 113 7.42 -15.55 3.72
N ARG A 114 7.74 -15.44 2.44
CA ARG A 114 7.33 -14.27 1.65
C ARG A 114 5.85 -14.41 1.31
N VAL A 115 5.02 -13.63 1.99
CA VAL A 115 3.59 -13.53 1.70
C VAL A 115 3.35 -12.26 0.92
N ASN A 116 2.77 -12.37 -0.27
CA ASN A 116 2.29 -11.21 -1.01
C ASN A 116 0.76 -11.24 -0.99
N PRO A 117 0.12 -10.56 -0.02
CA PRO A 117 -1.33 -10.46 0.04
C PRO A 117 -1.92 -9.58 -1.06
N LEU A 118 -1.06 -9.01 -1.95
CA LEU A 118 -1.46 -8.12 -3.05
C LEU A 118 -2.18 -6.84 -2.59
N ASP A 119 -2.12 -6.53 -1.29
CA ASP A 119 -2.88 -5.44 -0.66
C ASP A 119 -2.09 -4.13 -0.51
N ILE A 120 -0.84 -4.12 -0.94
CA ILE A 120 0.01 -2.93 -0.99
C ILE A 120 0.55 -2.77 -2.41
N MET A 121 0.43 -1.59 -2.96
CA MET A 121 0.99 -1.24 -4.26
C MET A 121 2.16 -0.28 -4.11
N LEU A 122 3.17 -0.48 -4.94
CA LEU A 122 4.31 0.39 -5.17
C LEU A 122 4.17 1.00 -6.56
N VAL A 123 3.99 2.30 -6.59
CA VAL A 123 3.77 3.10 -7.79
C VAL A 123 5.05 3.81 -8.15
N PHE A 124 5.49 3.66 -9.39
CA PHE A 124 6.62 4.39 -9.96
C PHE A 124 6.07 5.36 -10.99
N ALA A 125 6.40 6.64 -10.84
CA ALA A 125 5.97 7.68 -11.76
C ALA A 125 7.10 8.66 -12.05
N THR A 126 7.22 9.07 -13.30
CA THR A 126 8.22 10.03 -13.76
C THR A 126 7.56 11.37 -14.08
N LYS A 127 8.20 12.47 -13.69
CA LYS A 127 7.75 13.82 -14.06
C LYS A 127 7.95 14.03 -15.55
N SER A 128 6.87 14.39 -16.25
CA SER A 128 6.93 14.78 -17.65
C SER A 128 7.81 16.03 -17.83
N SER A 129 8.40 16.15 -19.00
CA SER A 129 9.23 17.30 -19.41
C SER A 129 8.42 18.57 -19.51
#